data_06c6d5bebed9be39c309c9d7d9d410b6
#
_entry.id   06c6d5bebed9be39c309c9d7d9d410b6
#
_cell.length_a   1.000
_cell.length_b   1.000
_cell.length_c   1.000
_cell.angle_alpha   90.00
_cell.angle_beta   90.00
_cell.angle_gamma   90.00
#
_symmetry.space_group_name_H-M   'P 1'
#
loop_
_entity.id
_entity.type
_entity.pdbx_description
1 polymer ?
#
loop_
_entity_poly.entity_id
_entity_poly.type
_entity_poly.pdbx_seq_one_letter_code
_entity_poly.pdbx_strand_id
1 'polypeptide(L)'
;MKKPTLVVMAAGMGSRFGGLKQMTPIDPQGNSIIQYSLYDARLAGFDKVVFIIKHEIEHDFREKVGRGVEPYFDVSYVFQELTSCLPQGFTVPEGRTKPWGTGHAVLCARGVIDGPFAVINSDDFYGRGAFTSIGGFLTGQHADNAYAMVGYRLHNAMTEHGSVARGVCELRDGYLTGITERTHIEKRGDDAAFTEDGKHFTPLSGDTTVSMNFWGFTPRILDELAAEFPRFLRESVSVNPLKAEFYLPTVANNQLAANRATVRVLHTDESWHGVTYREDLASVQESVAAMHAAGIYPPVLFE
;
A
#
# COMPACT_ATOMS: atom_id res chain seq x y z
N MET A 1 8.23 -5.34 -23.91
CA MET A 1 7.27 -4.72 -22.99
C MET A 1 8.05 -3.84 -22.01
N LYS A 2 7.48 -2.72 -21.53
CA LYS A 2 8.09 -1.93 -20.45
C LYS A 2 8.09 -2.77 -19.18
N LYS A 3 9.18 -2.69 -18.40
CA LYS A 3 9.22 -3.29 -17.08
C LYS A 3 8.27 -2.54 -16.14
N PRO A 4 7.68 -3.22 -15.14
CA PRO A 4 6.75 -2.56 -14.24
C PRO A 4 7.45 -1.58 -13.31
N THR A 5 6.74 -0.50 -12.94
CA THR A 5 7.18 0.47 -11.95
C THR A 5 6.62 0.10 -10.57
N LEU A 6 7.43 0.19 -9.52
CA LEU A 6 6.95 0.13 -8.14
C LEU A 6 6.65 1.54 -7.63
N VAL A 7 5.44 1.77 -7.17
CA VAL A 7 5.00 3.01 -6.53
C VAL A 7 4.87 2.77 -5.04
N VAL A 8 5.63 3.51 -4.24
CA VAL A 8 5.70 3.36 -2.80
C VAL A 8 5.08 4.58 -2.12
N MET A 9 3.98 4.38 -1.42
CA MET A 9 3.29 5.44 -0.68
C MET A 9 3.96 5.65 0.69
N ALA A 10 4.76 6.71 0.80
CA ALA A 10 5.55 7.01 2.00
C ALA A 10 5.28 8.43 2.57
N ALA A 11 4.20 9.10 2.13
CA ALA A 11 3.80 10.42 2.62
C ALA A 11 3.02 10.37 3.96
N GLY A 12 2.68 9.18 4.46
CA GLY A 12 1.96 8.98 5.72
C GLY A 12 2.84 9.25 6.94
N MET A 13 2.30 9.97 7.92
CA MET A 13 3.01 10.33 9.16
C MET A 13 2.66 9.43 10.34
N GLY A 14 2.60 8.14 10.20
CA GLY A 14 2.45 7.14 11.28
C GLY A 14 2.01 7.66 12.67
N SER A 15 0.83 8.26 12.76
CA SER A 15 0.39 9.00 13.95
C SER A 15 0.36 8.17 15.26
N ARG A 16 0.26 6.84 15.13
CA ARG A 16 0.25 5.91 16.27
C ARG A 16 1.66 5.52 16.74
N PHE A 17 2.64 5.59 15.86
CA PHE A 17 4.03 5.23 16.16
C PHE A 17 4.84 6.39 16.75
N GLY A 18 4.41 7.63 16.50
CA GLY A 18 5.06 8.85 17.01
C GLY A 18 6.36 9.21 16.28
N GLY A 19 6.48 8.88 14.99
CA GLY A 19 7.65 9.19 14.17
C GLY A 19 7.53 8.64 12.74
N LEU A 20 8.62 8.74 11.98
CA LEU A 20 8.72 8.24 10.58
C LEU A 20 8.99 6.74 10.61
N LYS A 21 7.95 5.93 10.91
CA LYS A 21 8.04 4.48 11.07
C LYS A 21 8.60 3.76 9.83
N GLN A 22 8.34 4.29 8.63
CA GLN A 22 8.85 3.75 7.37
C GLN A 22 10.38 3.79 7.23
N MET A 23 11.06 4.55 8.08
CA MET A 23 12.53 4.65 8.12
C MET A 23 13.13 4.08 9.42
N THR A 24 12.33 3.38 10.21
CA THR A 24 12.80 2.75 11.45
C THR A 24 13.57 1.48 11.10
N PRO A 25 14.83 1.32 11.58
CA PRO A 25 15.61 0.12 11.33
C PRO A 25 14.98 -1.13 11.95
N ILE A 26 14.93 -2.21 11.16
CA ILE A 26 14.43 -3.52 11.58
C ILE A 26 15.49 -4.62 11.54
N ASP A 27 16.71 -4.29 11.11
CA ASP A 27 17.85 -5.19 11.11
C ASP A 27 19.13 -4.50 11.64
N PRO A 28 20.20 -5.26 11.94
CA PRO A 28 21.47 -4.69 12.39
C PRO A 28 22.21 -3.83 11.36
N GLN A 29 21.89 -3.97 10.07
CA GLN A 29 22.47 -3.19 8.97
C GLN A 29 21.80 -1.82 8.84
N GLY A 30 20.71 -1.58 9.58
CA GLY A 30 19.98 -0.33 9.55
C GLY A 30 18.87 -0.26 8.49
N ASN A 31 18.55 -1.39 7.83
CA ASN A 31 17.47 -1.44 6.86
C ASN A 31 16.10 -1.34 7.54
N SER A 32 15.19 -0.61 6.93
CA SER A 32 13.77 -0.55 7.30
C SER A 32 12.93 -1.49 6.45
N ILE A 33 11.65 -1.68 6.79
CA ILE A 33 10.70 -2.56 6.05
C ILE A 33 10.71 -2.27 4.55
N ILE A 34 10.76 -1.00 4.16
CA ILE A 34 10.70 -0.59 2.76
C ILE A 34 11.87 -1.15 1.93
N GLN A 35 13.05 -1.29 2.51
CA GLN A 35 14.23 -1.82 1.78
C GLN A 35 14.08 -3.31 1.49
N TYR A 36 13.42 -4.08 2.33
CA TYR A 36 13.04 -5.47 2.05
C TYR A 36 12.02 -5.56 0.91
N SER A 37 11.00 -4.70 0.91
CA SER A 37 10.04 -4.60 -0.19
C SER A 37 10.73 -4.24 -1.52
N LEU A 38 11.69 -3.33 -1.49
CA LEU A 38 12.48 -2.96 -2.68
C LEU A 38 13.38 -4.11 -3.16
N TYR A 39 14.00 -4.85 -2.24
CA TYR A 39 14.80 -6.01 -2.59
C TYR A 39 13.96 -7.08 -3.30
N ASP A 40 12.79 -7.42 -2.74
CA ASP A 40 11.88 -8.40 -3.35
C ASP A 40 11.29 -7.91 -4.69
N ALA A 41 10.97 -6.61 -4.79
CA ALA A 41 10.54 -5.99 -6.05
C ALA A 41 11.61 -6.11 -7.14
N ARG A 42 12.89 -5.87 -6.82
CA ARG A 42 14.00 -6.04 -7.77
C ARG A 42 14.09 -7.46 -8.29
N LEU A 43 14.00 -8.45 -7.39
CA LEU A 43 13.99 -9.86 -7.78
C LEU A 43 12.78 -10.23 -8.65
N ALA A 44 11.63 -9.56 -8.45
CA ALA A 44 10.43 -9.70 -9.26
C ALA A 44 10.47 -8.94 -10.60
N GLY A 45 11.58 -8.26 -10.91
CA GLY A 45 11.82 -7.61 -12.21
C GLY A 45 11.41 -6.15 -12.29
N PHE A 46 11.12 -5.49 -11.18
CA PHE A 46 10.94 -4.04 -11.12
C PHE A 46 12.30 -3.35 -11.23
N ASP A 47 12.43 -2.36 -12.09
CA ASP A 47 13.67 -1.57 -12.25
C ASP A 47 13.45 -0.07 -12.05
N LYS A 48 12.19 0.37 -11.94
CA LYS A 48 11.81 1.75 -11.65
C LYS A 48 11.02 1.82 -10.35
N VAL A 49 11.35 2.79 -9.51
CA VAL A 49 10.65 3.07 -8.25
C VAL A 49 10.23 4.53 -8.20
N VAL A 50 8.98 4.76 -7.82
CA VAL A 50 8.44 6.10 -7.55
C VAL A 50 8.09 6.18 -6.08
N PHE A 51 8.83 6.98 -5.33
CA PHE A 51 8.51 7.29 -3.94
C PHE A 51 7.57 8.48 -3.86
N ILE A 52 6.41 8.28 -3.26
CA ILE A 52 5.48 9.36 -2.95
C ILE A 52 5.70 9.76 -1.50
N ILE A 53 6.29 10.94 -1.32
CA ILE A 53 6.69 11.47 -0.02
C ILE A 53 6.12 12.88 0.19
N LYS A 54 6.42 13.52 1.31
CA LYS A 54 6.25 14.95 1.53
C LYS A 54 7.59 15.66 1.43
N HIS A 55 7.60 16.92 1.04
CA HIS A 55 8.84 17.74 1.02
C HIS A 55 9.51 17.80 2.39
N GLU A 56 8.73 17.84 3.47
CA GLU A 56 9.28 17.92 4.83
C GLU A 56 10.17 16.75 5.24
N ILE A 57 10.00 15.56 4.61
CA ILE A 57 10.79 14.36 4.91
C ILE A 57 11.79 14.01 3.80
N GLU A 58 11.85 14.78 2.72
CA GLU A 58 12.64 14.43 1.54
C GLU A 58 14.11 14.18 1.87
N HIS A 59 14.75 15.09 2.61
CA HIS A 59 16.16 14.96 2.96
C HIS A 59 16.43 13.67 3.73
N ASP A 60 15.69 13.43 4.81
CA ASP A 60 15.88 12.27 5.66
C ASP A 60 15.53 10.96 4.94
N PHE A 61 14.52 10.99 4.07
CA PHE A 61 14.12 9.82 3.30
C PHE A 61 15.19 9.43 2.27
N ARG A 62 15.75 10.43 1.55
CA ARG A 62 16.86 10.18 0.62
C ARG A 62 18.09 9.63 1.33
N GLU A 63 18.46 10.18 2.48
CA GLU A 63 19.62 9.72 3.25
C GLU A 63 19.45 8.29 3.77
N LYS A 64 18.27 7.94 4.30
CA LYS A 64 18.05 6.66 4.99
C LYS A 64 17.61 5.54 4.06
N VAL A 65 16.87 5.86 2.99
CA VAL A 65 16.32 4.89 2.04
C VAL A 65 16.90 5.09 0.65
N GLY A 66 16.84 6.32 0.12
CA GLY A 66 17.19 6.64 -1.26
C GLY A 66 18.60 6.19 -1.62
N ARG A 67 19.61 6.65 -0.91
CA ARG A 67 21.02 6.35 -1.22
C ARG A 67 21.34 4.86 -1.30
N GLY A 68 20.69 4.05 -0.48
CA GLY A 68 20.91 2.60 -0.49
C GLY A 68 20.30 1.89 -1.70
N VAL A 69 19.35 2.51 -2.39
CA VAL A 69 18.59 1.87 -3.47
C VAL A 69 18.74 2.54 -4.84
N GLU A 70 19.10 3.83 -4.88
CA GLU A 70 19.33 4.59 -6.14
C GLU A 70 20.33 3.91 -7.10
N PRO A 71 21.39 3.21 -6.66
CA PRO A 71 22.29 2.49 -7.58
C PRO A 71 21.63 1.31 -8.29
N TYR A 72 20.48 0.83 -7.80
CA TYR A 72 19.84 -0.39 -8.26
C TYR A 72 18.52 -0.16 -8.99
N PHE A 73 17.96 1.05 -8.93
CA PHE A 73 16.68 1.42 -9.54
C PHE A 73 16.76 2.78 -10.23
N ASP A 74 15.95 2.96 -11.27
CA ASP A 74 15.58 4.29 -11.76
C ASP A 74 14.57 4.89 -10.76
N VAL A 75 15.05 5.84 -9.93
CA VAL A 75 14.28 6.38 -8.80
C VAL A 75 13.70 7.75 -9.16
N SER A 76 12.40 7.91 -8.91
CA SER A 76 11.71 9.20 -8.96
C SER A 76 11.09 9.53 -7.61
N TYR A 77 11.14 10.80 -7.22
CA TYR A 77 10.46 11.31 -6.02
C TYR A 77 9.31 12.21 -6.42
N VAL A 78 8.13 11.96 -5.85
CA VAL A 78 6.90 12.70 -6.10
C VAL A 78 6.36 13.18 -4.78
N PHE A 79 5.77 14.37 -4.76
CA PHE A 79 5.35 15.00 -3.51
C PHE A 79 3.84 15.05 -3.39
N GLN A 80 3.33 14.43 -2.32
CA GLN A 80 1.93 14.49 -1.93
C GLN A 80 1.73 15.62 -0.91
N GLU A 81 1.35 16.79 -1.41
CA GLU A 81 0.98 17.93 -0.58
C GLU A 81 -0.53 18.19 -0.62
N LEU A 82 -1.07 18.93 0.35
CA LEU A 82 -2.49 19.30 0.36
C LEU A 82 -2.91 20.11 -0.86
N THR A 83 -1.97 20.80 -1.49
CA THR A 83 -2.17 21.63 -2.67
C THR A 83 -1.92 20.90 -3.99
N SER A 84 -1.38 19.66 -3.95
CA SER A 84 -1.09 18.88 -5.17
C SER A 84 -2.37 18.45 -5.87
N CYS A 85 -2.36 18.49 -7.22
CA CYS A 85 -3.45 17.99 -8.08
C CYS A 85 -4.84 18.60 -7.82
N LEU A 86 -4.93 19.74 -7.14
CA LEU A 86 -6.21 20.40 -6.89
C LEU A 86 -6.79 21.00 -8.18
N PRO A 87 -8.11 20.90 -8.39
CA PRO A 87 -8.76 21.58 -9.49
C PRO A 87 -8.69 23.11 -9.30
N GLN A 88 -8.70 23.83 -10.41
CA GLN A 88 -8.67 25.30 -10.39
C GLN A 88 -9.82 25.86 -9.52
N GLY A 89 -9.48 26.79 -8.63
CA GLY A 89 -10.44 27.46 -7.74
C GLY A 89 -10.79 26.69 -6.47
N PHE A 90 -10.27 25.46 -6.27
CA PHE A 90 -10.48 24.76 -5.01
C PHE A 90 -9.47 25.26 -3.97
N THR A 91 -9.99 25.56 -2.77
CA THR A 91 -9.17 25.97 -1.61
C THR A 91 -9.16 24.87 -0.56
N VAL A 92 -7.96 24.57 -0.02
CA VAL A 92 -7.83 23.61 1.09
C VAL A 92 -8.60 24.13 2.30
N PRO A 93 -9.49 23.31 2.91
CA PRO A 93 -10.24 23.74 4.11
C PRO A 93 -9.31 24.18 5.23
N GLU A 94 -9.68 25.26 5.91
CA GLU A 94 -8.95 25.80 7.05
C GLU A 94 -8.80 24.73 8.14
N GLY A 95 -7.60 24.60 8.69
CA GLY A 95 -7.27 23.61 9.75
C GLY A 95 -7.06 22.18 9.24
N ARG A 96 -7.18 21.92 7.94
CA ARG A 96 -6.87 20.59 7.41
C ARG A 96 -5.36 20.35 7.36
N THR A 97 -4.90 19.31 8.06
CA THR A 97 -3.51 18.82 8.03
C THR A 97 -3.42 17.40 7.45
N LYS A 98 -4.55 16.67 7.44
CA LYS A 98 -4.61 15.28 6.97
C LYS A 98 -4.47 15.22 5.44
N PRO A 99 -3.56 14.38 4.88
CA PRO A 99 -3.48 14.13 3.45
C PRO A 99 -4.81 13.67 2.85
N TRP A 100 -4.97 13.83 1.53
CA TRP A 100 -6.21 13.47 0.85
C TRP A 100 -6.45 11.97 0.69
N GLY A 101 -5.48 11.11 1.06
CA GLY A 101 -5.61 9.66 1.03
C GLY A 101 -4.77 8.99 -0.07
N THR A 102 -4.86 7.65 -0.15
CA THR A 102 -4.01 6.81 -1.01
C THR A 102 -4.29 7.00 -2.51
N GLY A 103 -5.54 7.27 -2.90
CA GLY A 103 -5.88 7.58 -4.29
C GLY A 103 -5.26 8.89 -4.77
N HIS A 104 -5.22 9.90 -3.89
CA HIS A 104 -4.54 11.16 -4.21
C HIS A 104 -3.02 10.99 -4.26
N ALA A 105 -2.44 10.16 -3.38
CA ALA A 105 -1.02 9.85 -3.43
C ALA A 105 -0.63 9.32 -4.83
N VAL A 106 -1.33 8.30 -5.31
CA VAL A 106 -1.09 7.70 -6.63
C VAL A 106 -1.37 8.70 -7.76
N LEU A 107 -2.39 9.55 -7.63
CA LEU A 107 -2.67 10.61 -8.60
C LEU A 107 -1.49 11.60 -8.76
N CYS A 108 -0.81 11.94 -7.66
CA CYS A 108 0.39 12.80 -7.72
C CYS A 108 1.51 12.21 -8.59
N ALA A 109 1.58 10.89 -8.74
CA ALA A 109 2.58 10.22 -9.55
C ALA A 109 2.23 10.12 -11.05
N ARG A 110 1.07 10.64 -11.50
CA ARG A 110 0.58 10.54 -12.88
C ARG A 110 1.61 11.01 -13.93
N GLY A 111 2.40 12.04 -13.62
CA GLY A 111 3.38 12.60 -14.57
C GLY A 111 4.64 11.76 -14.79
N VAL A 112 4.88 10.74 -13.97
CA VAL A 112 6.11 9.94 -13.98
C VAL A 112 5.87 8.44 -14.24
N ILE A 113 4.62 8.00 -14.25
CA ILE A 113 4.22 6.62 -14.55
C ILE A 113 3.80 6.52 -16.00
N ASP A 114 4.49 5.69 -16.78
CA ASP A 114 4.28 5.56 -18.23
C ASP A 114 4.07 4.10 -18.69
N GLY A 115 3.95 3.16 -17.75
CA GLY A 115 3.75 1.72 -18.00
C GLY A 115 2.99 1.04 -16.86
N PRO A 116 2.86 -0.29 -16.89
CA PRO A 116 2.26 -1.04 -15.80
C PRO A 116 3.00 -0.77 -14.49
N PHE A 117 2.28 -0.73 -13.38
CA PHE A 117 2.87 -0.43 -12.09
C PHE A 117 2.17 -1.13 -10.92
N ALA A 118 2.93 -1.39 -9.87
CA ALA A 118 2.39 -1.82 -8.59
C ALA A 118 2.40 -0.69 -7.58
N VAL A 119 1.47 -0.73 -6.62
CA VAL A 119 1.37 0.24 -5.51
C VAL A 119 1.46 -0.52 -4.21
N ILE A 120 2.30 -0.02 -3.29
CA ILE A 120 2.45 -0.55 -1.93
C ILE A 120 2.47 0.58 -0.89
N ASN A 121 2.17 0.22 0.36
CA ASN A 121 2.49 1.05 1.51
C ASN A 121 3.98 0.90 1.88
N SER A 122 4.60 1.92 2.41
CA SER A 122 6.02 1.92 2.79
C SER A 122 6.32 1.23 4.12
N ASP A 123 5.30 0.94 4.90
CA ASP A 123 5.38 0.47 6.28
C ASP A 123 4.84 -0.96 6.48
N ASP A 124 4.52 -1.64 5.38
CA ASP A 124 4.06 -3.02 5.35
C ASP A 124 5.13 -3.92 4.70
N PHE A 125 5.42 -5.06 5.34
CA PHE A 125 6.22 -6.14 4.77
C PHE A 125 5.28 -7.11 4.04
N TYR A 126 5.50 -7.28 2.75
CA TYR A 126 4.60 -8.03 1.88
C TYR A 126 5.03 -9.46 1.59
N GLY A 127 6.33 -9.74 1.67
CA GLY A 127 6.92 -11.03 1.33
C GLY A 127 7.20 -11.21 -0.16
N ARG A 128 8.21 -12.03 -0.45
CA ARG A 128 8.75 -12.25 -1.81
C ARG A 128 7.72 -12.83 -2.77
N GLY A 129 6.89 -13.78 -2.29
CA GLY A 129 5.87 -14.44 -3.11
C GLY A 129 4.83 -13.45 -3.65
N ALA A 130 4.47 -12.43 -2.86
CA ALA A 130 3.57 -11.38 -3.26
C ALA A 130 4.15 -10.54 -4.42
N PHE A 131 5.41 -10.13 -4.33
CA PHE A 131 6.10 -9.38 -5.41
C PHE A 131 6.27 -10.23 -6.67
N THR A 132 6.61 -11.52 -6.53
CA THR A 132 6.71 -12.44 -7.68
C THR A 132 5.37 -12.57 -8.41
N SER A 133 4.27 -12.72 -7.68
CA SER A 133 2.93 -12.86 -8.24
C SER A 133 2.49 -11.59 -8.98
N ILE A 134 2.64 -10.42 -8.37
CA ILE A 134 2.23 -9.15 -8.99
C ILE A 134 3.13 -8.76 -10.16
N GLY A 135 4.45 -8.99 -10.05
CA GLY A 135 5.42 -8.76 -11.12
C GLY A 135 5.12 -9.62 -12.34
N GLY A 136 4.81 -10.93 -12.12
CA GLY A 136 4.38 -11.84 -13.18
C GLY A 136 3.10 -11.40 -13.87
N PHE A 137 2.10 -10.90 -13.11
CA PHE A 137 0.89 -10.32 -13.70
C PHE A 137 1.23 -9.08 -14.55
N LEU A 138 1.95 -8.12 -14.02
CA LEU A 138 2.22 -6.84 -14.69
C LEU A 138 3.08 -6.97 -15.96
N THR A 139 3.89 -8.01 -16.06
CA THR A 139 4.69 -8.32 -17.26
C THR A 139 3.92 -9.16 -18.29
N GLY A 140 2.74 -9.66 -17.94
CA GLY A 140 1.83 -10.37 -18.86
C GLY A 140 1.15 -9.45 -19.86
N GLN A 141 0.48 -10.07 -20.83
CA GLN A 141 -0.40 -9.32 -21.75
C GLN A 141 -1.83 -9.29 -21.19
N HIS A 142 -2.30 -8.12 -20.83
CA HIS A 142 -3.64 -7.90 -20.32
C HIS A 142 -4.30 -6.71 -21.02
N ALA A 143 -5.62 -6.65 -20.97
CA ALA A 143 -6.37 -5.47 -21.38
C ALA A 143 -5.98 -4.28 -20.47
N ASP A 144 -6.10 -3.06 -20.96
CA ASP A 144 -5.72 -1.85 -20.22
C ASP A 144 -6.59 -1.56 -18.99
N ASN A 145 -7.74 -2.22 -18.88
CA ASN A 145 -8.65 -2.19 -17.74
C ASN A 145 -8.58 -3.45 -16.85
N ALA A 146 -7.60 -4.33 -17.08
CA ALA A 146 -7.34 -5.48 -16.23
C ALA A 146 -6.32 -5.12 -15.17
N TYR A 147 -6.76 -5.15 -13.92
CA TYR A 147 -5.97 -4.86 -12.72
C TYR A 147 -5.76 -6.13 -11.91
N ALA A 148 -4.85 -6.07 -10.95
CA ALA A 148 -4.64 -7.13 -9.97
C ALA A 148 -4.52 -6.58 -8.55
N MET A 149 -4.72 -7.43 -7.58
CA MET A 149 -4.49 -7.17 -6.18
C MET A 149 -3.90 -8.43 -5.53
N VAL A 150 -2.91 -8.26 -4.65
CA VAL A 150 -2.45 -9.38 -3.84
C VAL A 150 -3.40 -9.56 -2.66
N GLY A 151 -4.01 -10.74 -2.58
CA GLY A 151 -4.93 -11.12 -1.50
C GLY A 151 -4.21 -11.97 -0.46
N TYR A 152 -4.31 -11.56 0.80
CA TYR A 152 -3.77 -12.27 1.96
C TYR A 152 -4.89 -12.99 2.70
N ARG A 153 -4.56 -14.09 3.38
CA ARG A 153 -5.48 -14.65 4.38
C ARG A 153 -5.50 -13.76 5.60
N LEU A 154 -6.67 -13.51 6.17
CA LEU A 154 -6.82 -12.61 7.31
C LEU A 154 -5.93 -13.02 8.49
N HIS A 155 -5.84 -14.32 8.81
CA HIS A 155 -5.01 -14.79 9.90
C HIS A 155 -3.51 -14.48 9.71
N ASN A 156 -3.02 -14.36 8.45
CA ASN A 156 -1.66 -13.95 8.12
C ASN A 156 -1.47 -12.41 8.08
N ALA A 157 -2.56 -11.64 8.24
CA ALA A 157 -2.57 -10.19 8.14
C ALA A 157 -3.05 -9.50 9.44
N MET A 158 -2.95 -10.18 10.57
CA MET A 158 -3.33 -9.69 11.89
C MET A 158 -2.12 -9.26 12.72
N THR A 159 -2.34 -8.47 13.74
CA THR A 159 -1.37 -8.18 14.81
C THR A 159 -1.74 -8.94 16.09
N GLU A 160 -0.75 -9.24 16.92
CA GLU A 160 -0.98 -9.76 18.27
C GLU A 160 -1.41 -8.64 19.25
N HIS A 161 -1.23 -7.37 18.87
CA HIS A 161 -1.49 -6.21 19.71
C HIS A 161 -2.61 -5.32 19.12
N GLY A 162 -3.77 -5.31 19.78
CA GLY A 162 -4.87 -4.42 19.43
C GLY A 162 -5.64 -4.83 18.16
N SER A 163 -5.96 -3.87 17.32
CA SER A 163 -6.78 -4.05 16.12
C SER A 163 -6.07 -3.61 14.85
N VAL A 164 -6.48 -4.19 13.73
CA VAL A 164 -6.03 -3.80 12.38
C VAL A 164 -7.20 -3.27 11.54
N ALA A 165 -6.88 -2.47 10.51
CA ALA A 165 -7.81 -2.09 9.46
C ALA A 165 -7.43 -2.85 8.18
N ARG A 166 -8.43 -3.50 7.53
CA ARG A 166 -8.21 -4.27 6.29
C ARG A 166 -9.38 -4.14 5.34
N GLY A 167 -9.10 -4.14 4.06
CA GLY A 167 -10.10 -4.28 3.02
C GLY A 167 -10.56 -5.74 2.91
N VAL A 168 -11.73 -6.07 3.45
CA VAL A 168 -12.33 -7.41 3.33
C VAL A 168 -12.86 -7.59 1.92
N CYS A 169 -12.40 -8.65 1.23
CA CYS A 169 -12.65 -8.88 -0.18
C CYS A 169 -13.78 -9.89 -0.42
N GLU A 170 -14.65 -9.60 -1.37
CA GLU A 170 -15.60 -10.54 -1.95
C GLU A 170 -15.07 -11.01 -3.30
N LEU A 171 -15.05 -12.34 -3.51
CA LEU A 171 -14.44 -12.95 -4.68
C LEU A 171 -15.44 -13.81 -5.45
N ARG A 172 -15.28 -13.83 -6.78
CA ARG A 172 -15.91 -14.83 -7.67
C ARG A 172 -14.91 -15.23 -8.75
N ASP A 173 -14.67 -16.55 -8.87
CA ASP A 173 -13.78 -17.14 -9.89
C ASP A 173 -12.35 -16.54 -9.90
N GLY A 174 -11.85 -16.15 -8.72
CA GLY A 174 -10.55 -15.54 -8.54
C GLY A 174 -10.48 -14.06 -8.93
N TYR A 175 -11.63 -13.41 -9.12
CA TYR A 175 -11.74 -11.98 -9.35
C TYR A 175 -12.43 -11.29 -8.17
N LEU A 176 -12.00 -10.08 -7.89
CA LEU A 176 -12.63 -9.21 -6.90
C LEU A 176 -14.00 -8.77 -7.42
N THR A 177 -15.03 -8.94 -6.60
CA THR A 177 -16.39 -8.44 -6.87
C THR A 177 -16.78 -7.28 -5.96
N GLY A 178 -16.09 -7.14 -4.83
CA GLY A 178 -16.29 -6.07 -3.87
C GLY A 178 -15.18 -6.03 -2.84
N ILE A 179 -14.96 -4.87 -2.26
CA ILE A 179 -14.04 -4.66 -1.14
C ILE A 179 -14.66 -3.71 -0.14
N THR A 180 -14.66 -4.11 1.13
CA THR A 180 -15.20 -3.30 2.22
C THR A 180 -14.11 -3.06 3.25
N GLU A 181 -13.76 -1.79 3.48
CA GLU A 181 -12.80 -1.43 4.53
C GLU A 181 -13.42 -1.66 5.89
N ARG A 182 -12.78 -2.52 6.70
CA ARG A 182 -13.10 -2.74 8.11
C ARG A 182 -12.00 -2.12 8.96
N THR A 183 -12.34 -1.05 9.63
CA THR A 183 -11.35 -0.20 10.34
C THR A 183 -10.96 -0.74 11.72
N HIS A 184 -11.70 -1.73 12.23
CA HIS A 184 -11.44 -2.34 13.53
C HIS A 184 -11.71 -3.84 13.48
N ILE A 185 -10.65 -4.62 13.24
CA ILE A 185 -10.66 -6.09 13.26
C ILE A 185 -9.73 -6.55 14.37
N GLU A 186 -10.22 -7.41 15.25
CA GLU A 186 -9.47 -8.00 16.35
C GLU A 186 -9.31 -9.51 16.15
N LYS A 187 -8.16 -10.05 16.56
CA LYS A 187 -7.86 -11.48 16.55
C LYS A 187 -8.73 -12.24 17.57
N ARG A 188 -9.23 -13.41 17.20
CA ARG A 188 -10.02 -14.31 18.03
C ARG A 188 -9.56 -15.76 17.80
N GLY A 189 -8.40 -16.14 18.39
CA GLY A 189 -7.73 -17.41 18.07
C GLY A 189 -7.22 -17.42 16.64
N ASP A 190 -7.57 -18.42 15.85
CA ASP A 190 -7.23 -18.54 14.43
C ASP A 190 -8.19 -17.72 13.53
N ASP A 191 -9.29 -17.23 14.09
CA ASP A 191 -10.28 -16.38 13.44
C ASP A 191 -10.17 -14.92 13.91
N ALA A 192 -11.10 -14.08 13.48
CA ALA A 192 -11.18 -12.67 13.81
C ALA A 192 -12.64 -12.22 14.05
N ALA A 193 -12.79 -10.99 14.52
CA ALA A 193 -14.08 -10.31 14.53
C ALA A 193 -13.87 -8.81 14.28
N PHE A 194 -14.81 -8.20 13.56
CA PHE A 194 -14.79 -6.76 13.32
C PHE A 194 -15.95 -6.06 14.03
N THR A 195 -15.78 -4.80 14.33
CA THR A 195 -16.82 -3.94 14.88
C THR A 195 -16.83 -2.58 14.16
N GLU A 196 -18.04 -2.03 14.01
CA GLU A 196 -18.27 -0.68 13.47
C GLU A 196 -18.51 0.34 14.60
N ASP A 197 -18.99 -0.11 15.75
CA ASP A 197 -19.43 0.73 16.87
C ASP A 197 -18.61 0.51 18.17
N GLY A 198 -17.63 -0.40 18.13
CA GLY A 198 -16.81 -0.78 19.29
C GLY A 198 -17.53 -1.63 20.33
N LYS A 199 -18.78 -2.07 20.07
CA LYS A 199 -19.61 -2.81 21.02
C LYS A 199 -20.08 -4.15 20.47
N HIS A 200 -20.52 -4.16 19.22
CA HIS A 200 -21.04 -5.35 18.56
C HIS A 200 -19.99 -5.89 17.61
N PHE A 201 -19.56 -7.13 17.85
CA PHE A 201 -18.56 -7.81 17.05
C PHE A 201 -19.19 -8.84 16.12
N THR A 202 -18.85 -8.74 14.83
CA THR A 202 -19.25 -9.70 13.80
C THR A 202 -18.08 -10.62 13.50
N PRO A 203 -18.25 -11.95 13.56
CA PRO A 203 -17.20 -12.91 13.25
C PRO A 203 -16.71 -12.79 11.80
N LEU A 204 -15.41 -12.99 11.62
CA LEU A 204 -14.72 -13.15 10.33
C LEU A 204 -13.84 -14.38 10.41
N SER A 205 -13.92 -15.26 9.40
CA SER A 205 -12.99 -16.38 9.29
C SER A 205 -11.57 -15.90 9.04
N GLY A 206 -10.59 -16.53 9.66
CA GLY A 206 -9.16 -16.31 9.39
C GLY A 206 -8.77 -16.59 7.94
N ASP A 207 -9.53 -17.42 7.22
CA ASP A 207 -9.35 -17.70 5.79
C ASP A 207 -9.92 -16.60 4.86
N THR A 208 -10.61 -15.61 5.42
CA THR A 208 -11.14 -14.50 4.63
C THR A 208 -10.01 -13.79 3.86
N THR A 209 -10.22 -13.56 2.57
CA THR A 209 -9.25 -12.79 1.76
C THR A 209 -9.35 -11.31 2.10
N VAL A 210 -8.19 -10.70 2.38
CA VAL A 210 -8.08 -9.27 2.67
C VAL A 210 -7.04 -8.58 1.79
N SER A 211 -7.28 -7.31 1.52
CA SER A 211 -6.33 -6.40 0.88
C SER A 211 -5.41 -5.76 1.90
N MET A 212 -4.12 -5.78 1.58
CA MET A 212 -3.06 -5.05 2.28
C MET A 212 -2.57 -3.85 1.47
N ASN A 213 -3.42 -3.36 0.57
CA ASN A 213 -3.10 -2.23 -0.32
C ASN A 213 -1.97 -2.51 -1.33
N PHE A 214 -1.76 -3.79 -1.70
CA PHE A 214 -0.83 -4.19 -2.74
C PHE A 214 -1.58 -4.41 -4.04
N TRP A 215 -1.49 -3.44 -4.93
CA TRP A 215 -2.25 -3.39 -6.18
C TRP A 215 -1.33 -3.39 -7.39
N GLY A 216 -1.81 -3.95 -8.50
CA GLY A 216 -1.19 -3.88 -9.82
C GLY A 216 -2.14 -3.22 -10.81
N PHE A 217 -1.68 -2.18 -11.49
CA PHE A 217 -2.48 -1.36 -12.38
C PHE A 217 -1.81 -1.16 -13.73
N THR A 218 -2.61 -0.84 -14.72
CA THR A 218 -2.20 -0.13 -15.93
C THR A 218 -2.29 1.38 -15.71
N PRO A 219 -1.66 2.22 -16.54
CA PRO A 219 -1.76 3.68 -16.43
C PRO A 219 -3.19 4.23 -16.47
N ARG A 220 -4.15 3.48 -17.01
CA ARG A 220 -5.56 3.87 -17.08
C ARG A 220 -6.16 4.28 -15.74
N ILE A 221 -5.77 3.62 -14.64
CA ILE A 221 -6.27 3.98 -13.30
C ILE A 221 -5.96 5.44 -12.93
N LEU A 222 -4.87 6.02 -13.47
CA LEU A 222 -4.47 7.41 -13.23
C LEU A 222 -5.49 8.40 -13.83
N ASP A 223 -6.09 8.05 -14.96
CA ASP A 223 -7.16 8.84 -15.58
C ASP A 223 -8.44 8.76 -14.78
N GLU A 224 -8.77 7.57 -14.26
CA GLU A 224 -9.92 7.37 -13.38
C GLU A 224 -9.76 8.14 -12.05
N LEU A 225 -8.57 8.09 -11.44
CA LEU A 225 -8.25 8.88 -10.25
C LEU A 225 -8.38 10.38 -10.51
N ALA A 226 -7.90 10.87 -11.66
CA ALA A 226 -7.98 12.27 -12.04
C ALA A 226 -9.44 12.73 -12.29
N ALA A 227 -10.29 11.84 -12.83
CA ALA A 227 -11.68 12.12 -13.06
C ALA A 227 -12.52 12.12 -11.77
N GLU A 228 -12.22 11.21 -10.83
CA GLU A 228 -12.99 11.05 -9.58
C GLU A 228 -12.55 12.03 -8.47
N PHE A 229 -11.29 12.47 -8.43
CA PHE A 229 -10.79 13.33 -7.36
C PHE A 229 -11.56 14.67 -7.23
N PRO A 230 -11.88 15.41 -8.30
CA PRO A 230 -12.72 16.62 -8.19
C PRO A 230 -14.12 16.36 -7.64
N ARG A 231 -14.70 15.18 -7.92
CA ARG A 231 -15.99 14.77 -7.37
C ARG A 231 -15.87 14.52 -5.87
N PHE A 232 -14.87 13.78 -5.44
CA PHE A 232 -14.57 13.56 -4.03
C PHE A 232 -14.44 14.88 -3.26
N LEU A 233 -13.71 15.86 -3.80
CA LEU A 233 -13.54 17.17 -3.18
C LEU A 233 -14.89 17.90 -2.99
N ARG A 234 -15.79 17.82 -3.96
CA ARG A 234 -17.12 18.45 -3.85
C ARG A 234 -18.05 17.72 -2.89
N GLU A 235 -18.08 16.38 -2.92
CA GLU A 235 -19.08 15.58 -2.20
C GLU A 235 -18.63 15.23 -0.77
N SER A 236 -17.42 14.69 -0.63
CA SER A 236 -16.95 14.14 0.65
C SER A 236 -16.31 15.21 1.53
N VAL A 237 -15.56 16.14 0.95
CA VAL A 237 -14.88 17.19 1.71
C VAL A 237 -15.88 18.23 2.22
N SER A 238 -16.98 18.49 1.52
CA SER A 238 -18.05 19.36 2.01
C SER A 238 -18.71 18.81 3.28
N VAL A 239 -18.77 17.49 3.45
CA VAL A 239 -19.34 16.82 4.64
C VAL A 239 -18.32 16.68 5.76
N ASN A 240 -17.09 16.32 5.41
CA ASN A 240 -16.01 16.08 6.39
C ASN A 240 -14.72 16.79 5.95
N PRO A 241 -14.62 18.12 6.09
CA PRO A 241 -13.53 18.91 5.50
C PRO A 241 -12.16 18.54 6.05
N LEU A 242 -12.06 18.13 7.31
CA LEU A 242 -10.77 17.89 7.96
C LEU A 242 -10.27 16.46 7.85
N LYS A 243 -11.17 15.47 7.63
CA LYS A 243 -10.82 14.05 7.74
C LYS A 243 -11.20 13.19 6.52
N ALA A 244 -11.98 13.69 5.55
CA ALA A 244 -12.33 12.92 4.35
C ALA A 244 -11.06 12.46 3.62
N GLU A 245 -11.07 11.20 3.16
CA GLU A 245 -9.95 10.59 2.43
C GLU A 245 -10.42 9.97 1.10
N PHE A 246 -9.65 10.21 0.06
CA PHE A 246 -9.81 9.64 -1.27
C PHE A 246 -8.99 8.36 -1.36
N TYR A 247 -9.63 7.23 -1.16
CA TYR A 247 -8.97 5.93 -1.11
C TYR A 247 -8.81 5.31 -2.51
N LEU A 248 -7.63 4.77 -2.78
CA LEU A 248 -7.35 4.02 -4.01
C LEU A 248 -8.28 2.80 -4.19
N PRO A 249 -8.52 1.96 -3.16
CA PRO A 249 -9.46 0.85 -3.27
C PRO A 249 -10.88 1.27 -3.62
N THR A 250 -11.33 2.45 -3.18
CA THR A 250 -12.67 2.97 -3.52
C THR A 250 -12.79 3.25 -5.01
N VAL A 251 -11.77 3.85 -5.63
CA VAL A 251 -11.77 4.12 -7.08
C VAL A 251 -11.77 2.80 -7.86
N ALA A 252 -10.93 1.83 -7.47
CA ALA A 252 -10.93 0.50 -8.08
C ALA A 252 -12.32 -0.18 -7.96
N ASN A 253 -12.95 -0.11 -6.79
CA ASN A 253 -14.29 -0.66 -6.56
C ASN A 253 -15.38 0.04 -7.41
N ASN A 254 -15.28 1.36 -7.60
CA ASN A 254 -16.19 2.09 -8.48
C ASN A 254 -16.06 1.63 -9.95
N GLN A 255 -14.84 1.31 -10.40
CA GLN A 255 -14.63 0.77 -11.74
C GLN A 255 -15.22 -0.65 -11.89
N LEU A 256 -15.07 -1.50 -10.85
CA LEU A 256 -15.70 -2.83 -10.78
C LEU A 256 -17.23 -2.73 -10.84
N ALA A 257 -17.82 -1.94 -9.98
CA ALA A 257 -19.28 -1.76 -9.89
C ALA A 257 -19.89 -1.24 -11.21
N ALA A 258 -19.11 -0.44 -11.95
CA ALA A 258 -19.51 0.08 -13.26
C ALA A 258 -19.18 -0.88 -14.42
N ASN A 259 -18.65 -2.08 -14.17
CA ASN A 259 -18.17 -3.02 -15.18
C ASN A 259 -17.15 -2.41 -16.17
N ARG A 260 -16.34 -1.47 -15.71
CA ARG A 260 -15.31 -0.79 -16.51
C ARG A 260 -13.91 -1.37 -16.31
N ALA A 261 -13.70 -2.15 -15.26
CA ALA A 261 -12.46 -2.84 -14.99
C ALA A 261 -12.71 -4.23 -14.40
N THR A 262 -11.67 -5.07 -14.44
CA THR A 262 -11.59 -6.33 -13.70
C THR A 262 -10.38 -6.29 -12.78
N VAL A 263 -10.46 -6.95 -11.63
CA VAL A 263 -9.33 -7.09 -10.70
C VAL A 263 -9.12 -8.56 -10.40
N ARG A 264 -8.00 -9.10 -10.88
CA ARG A 264 -7.56 -10.46 -10.53
C ARG A 264 -7.00 -10.46 -9.12
N VAL A 265 -7.46 -11.39 -8.28
CA VAL A 265 -6.87 -11.57 -6.94
C VAL A 265 -5.78 -12.62 -7.03
N LEU A 266 -4.56 -12.21 -6.69
CA LEU A 266 -3.36 -13.04 -6.65
C LEU A 266 -3.16 -13.46 -5.20
N HIS A 267 -3.42 -14.73 -4.89
CA HIS A 267 -3.26 -15.22 -3.52
C HIS A 267 -1.79 -15.38 -3.15
N THR A 268 -1.49 -15.11 -1.90
CA THR A 268 -0.19 -15.38 -1.27
C THR A 268 -0.41 -16.03 0.09
N ASP A 269 0.50 -16.93 0.45
CA ASP A 269 0.57 -17.52 1.80
C ASP A 269 1.58 -16.79 2.71
N GLU A 270 2.14 -15.69 2.22
CA GLU A 270 3.06 -14.84 2.99
C GLU A 270 2.37 -14.28 4.23
N SER A 271 3.14 -14.17 5.30
CA SER A 271 2.70 -13.49 6.52
C SER A 271 3.05 -12.00 6.42
N TRP A 272 2.08 -11.18 6.76
CA TRP A 272 2.31 -9.76 6.90
C TRP A 272 3.06 -9.47 8.21
N HIS A 273 4.06 -8.61 8.11
CA HIS A 273 4.72 -8.02 9.27
C HIS A 273 4.67 -6.49 9.08
N GLY A 274 4.19 -5.80 10.07
CA GLY A 274 4.09 -4.34 10.03
C GLY A 274 4.23 -3.73 11.42
N VAL A 275 4.75 -2.52 11.46
CA VAL A 275 4.91 -1.79 12.71
C VAL A 275 3.72 -0.86 12.87
N THR A 276 2.62 -1.35 13.43
CA THR A 276 1.45 -0.52 13.72
C THR A 276 1.64 0.20 15.07
N TYR A 277 2.16 -0.53 16.04
CA TYR A 277 2.50 -0.06 17.39
C TYR A 277 4.00 -0.21 17.62
N ARG A 278 4.55 0.50 18.61
CA ARG A 278 5.97 0.37 18.97
C ARG A 278 6.34 -1.05 19.42
N GLU A 279 5.41 -1.71 20.06
CA GLU A 279 5.54 -3.07 20.57
C GLU A 279 5.72 -4.09 19.44
N ASP A 280 5.22 -3.80 18.23
CA ASP A 280 5.37 -4.68 17.07
C ASP A 280 6.82 -4.74 16.57
N LEU A 281 7.66 -3.73 16.89
CA LEU A 281 9.01 -3.62 16.34
C LEU A 281 9.89 -4.83 16.68
N ALA A 282 9.85 -5.31 17.92
CA ALA A 282 10.63 -6.46 18.35
C ALA A 282 10.25 -7.73 17.57
N SER A 283 8.95 -7.98 17.40
CA SER A 283 8.44 -9.12 16.63
C SER A 283 8.83 -9.05 15.15
N VAL A 284 8.81 -7.86 14.55
CA VAL A 284 9.26 -7.65 13.16
C VAL A 284 10.77 -7.93 13.04
N GLN A 285 11.58 -7.44 13.98
CA GLN A 285 13.04 -7.69 14.01
C GLN A 285 13.35 -9.17 14.16
N GLU A 286 12.65 -9.89 15.04
CA GLU A 286 12.80 -11.34 15.21
C GLU A 286 12.41 -12.10 13.93
N SER A 287 11.31 -11.73 13.29
CA SER A 287 10.86 -12.34 12.03
C SER A 287 11.88 -12.14 10.92
N VAL A 288 12.41 -10.92 10.78
CA VAL A 288 13.43 -10.60 9.78
C VAL A 288 14.75 -11.36 10.06
N ALA A 289 15.18 -11.43 11.32
CA ALA A 289 16.36 -12.21 11.70
C ALA A 289 16.20 -13.70 11.36
N ALA A 290 15.00 -14.27 11.60
CA ALA A 290 14.68 -15.64 11.22
C ALA A 290 14.73 -15.85 9.69
N MET A 291 14.25 -14.88 8.90
CA MET A 291 14.32 -14.93 7.44
C MET A 291 15.77 -14.90 6.92
N HIS A 292 16.64 -14.09 7.52
CA HIS A 292 18.08 -14.12 7.22
C HIS A 292 18.72 -15.47 7.60
N ALA A 293 18.43 -16.01 8.79
CA ALA A 293 18.93 -17.31 9.23
C ALA A 293 18.46 -18.46 8.31
N ALA A 294 17.25 -18.36 7.76
CA ALA A 294 16.71 -19.31 6.79
C ALA A 294 17.25 -19.12 5.36
N GLY A 295 18.09 -18.12 5.11
CA GLY A 295 18.63 -17.81 3.77
C GLY A 295 17.64 -17.21 2.79
N ILE A 296 16.48 -16.72 3.27
CA ILE A 296 15.47 -16.01 2.45
C ILE A 296 16.06 -14.67 2.00
N TYR A 297 16.74 -13.95 2.90
CA TYR A 297 17.46 -12.72 2.58
C TYR A 297 18.97 -12.89 2.78
N PRO A 298 19.79 -12.26 1.93
CA PRO A 298 21.23 -12.24 2.10
C PRO A 298 21.63 -11.40 3.32
N PRO A 299 22.85 -11.55 3.86
CA PRO A 299 23.33 -10.72 4.97
C PRO A 299 23.29 -9.22 4.69
N VAL A 300 23.47 -8.83 3.42
CA VAL A 300 23.34 -7.44 2.92
C VAL A 300 22.37 -7.44 1.76
N LEU A 301 21.29 -6.63 1.85
CA LEU A 301 20.24 -6.61 0.83
C LEU A 301 20.72 -6.05 -0.52
N PHE A 302 21.53 -4.99 -0.48
CA PHE A 302 22.04 -4.30 -1.65
C PHE A 302 23.55 -4.18 -1.54
N GLU A 303 24.28 -4.92 -2.38
CA GLU A 303 25.74 -4.91 -2.50
C GLU A 303 26.21 -4.13 -3.74
#